data_2523b726a0ccb63b049281ae0b68e112
#
_entry.id   2523b726a0ccb63b049281ae0b68e112
#
_cell.length_a   1.000
_cell.length_b   1.000
_cell.length_c   1.000
_cell.angle_alpha   90.00
_cell.angle_beta   90.00
_cell.angle_gamma   90.00
#
_symmetry.space_group_name_H-M   'P 1'
#
loop_
_entity.id
_entity.type
_entity.pdbx_description
1 polymer ?
#
loop_
_entity_poly.entity_id
_entity_poly.type
_entity_poly.pdbx_seq_one_letter_code
_entity_poly.pdbx_strand_id
1 'polypeptide(L)'
;MMSDAPNAETRNGLLDGDRTVPPSSNLRTVLAADLYAMMSELKEDIQLQPREGETVSFLLARLRSSTTPEEAVTMVAYAFQPRIAVWWAHECMTTMREHLTPVDHQLLELIGAWAHDPSDANRRKIYDIALQAPSKTPGVWLGLATGVSGGGRRDEPIDLSTPRAVNAGVLSCLARGGLPQRSINLARFITLAQTLVGD
;
A
#
# COMPACT_ATOMS: atom_id res chain seq x y z
N MET A 1 63.83 2.49 -45.79
CA MET A 1 62.62 2.26 -46.59
C MET A 1 61.51 1.95 -45.61
N MET A 2 60.82 2.96 -45.29
CA MET A 2 59.40 3.21 -45.67
C MET A 2 58.50 2.21 -44.94
N SER A 3 57.79 2.72 -43.96
CA SER A 3 56.42 3.29 -44.08
C SER A 3 55.42 2.14 -43.87
N ASP A 4 54.49 2.12 -43.06
CA ASP A 4 53.46 3.10 -42.70
C ASP A 4 52.71 2.60 -41.44
N ALA A 5 52.40 3.49 -40.57
CA ALA A 5 51.26 3.31 -39.73
C ALA A 5 49.98 3.66 -40.50
N PRO A 6 48.88 3.06 -40.26
CA PRO A 6 47.75 3.92 -39.98
C PRO A 6 46.80 3.43 -38.87
N ASN A 7 46.37 4.44 -38.21
CA ASN A 7 44.98 4.74 -37.92
C ASN A 7 44.32 4.08 -36.70
N ALA A 8 44.37 4.88 -35.67
CA ALA A 8 43.40 4.83 -34.60
C ALA A 8 41.98 5.00 -35.09
N GLU A 9 41.22 3.96 -35.13
CA GLU A 9 39.79 4.06 -35.19
C GLU A 9 39.21 4.13 -33.77
N THR A 10 38.89 5.33 -33.43
CA THR A 10 38.03 5.72 -32.33
C THR A 10 36.73 4.94 -32.41
N ARG A 11 36.61 3.84 -31.68
CA ARG A 11 35.32 3.26 -31.40
C ARG A 11 34.73 3.97 -30.19
N ASN A 12 33.86 4.88 -30.50
CA ASN A 12 32.83 5.41 -29.64
C ASN A 12 32.08 4.25 -28.96
N GLY A 13 32.56 3.86 -27.79
CA GLY A 13 31.77 3.06 -26.86
C GLY A 13 30.66 3.95 -26.37
N LEU A 14 29.49 3.84 -26.98
CA LEU A 14 28.26 4.32 -26.40
C LEU A 14 28.19 3.80 -24.97
N LEU A 15 28.26 4.72 -24.05
CA LEU A 15 27.96 4.54 -22.65
C LEU A 15 26.59 3.87 -22.57
N ASP A 16 26.62 2.60 -22.28
CA ASP A 16 25.46 1.86 -21.81
C ASP A 16 25.04 2.55 -20.52
N GLY A 17 24.08 3.43 -20.67
CA GLY A 17 23.54 4.18 -19.55
C GLY A 17 23.07 3.19 -18.52
N ASP A 18 23.74 3.24 -17.39
CA ASP A 18 23.29 2.65 -16.13
C ASP A 18 21.79 3.00 -15.92
N ARG A 19 20.94 2.13 -16.43
CA ARG A 19 19.52 2.12 -16.06
C ARG A 19 19.47 1.55 -14.67
N THR A 20 19.85 2.39 -13.70
CA THR A 20 19.41 2.18 -12.33
C THR A 20 17.90 2.06 -12.37
N VAL A 21 17.43 0.83 -12.25
CA VAL A 21 16.01 0.56 -12.03
C VAL A 21 15.64 1.38 -10.80
N PRO A 22 14.75 2.36 -10.92
CA PRO A 22 14.37 3.16 -9.76
C PRO A 22 13.90 2.21 -8.65
N PRO A 23 14.27 2.45 -7.39
CA PRO A 23 13.83 1.62 -6.29
C PRO A 23 12.31 1.45 -6.42
N SER A 24 11.83 0.22 -6.30
CA SER A 24 10.41 -0.10 -6.46
C SER A 24 9.62 0.81 -5.53
N SER A 25 8.91 1.78 -6.09
CA SER A 25 8.10 2.72 -5.33
C SER A 25 7.09 1.93 -4.49
N ASN A 26 6.91 2.29 -3.23
CA ASN A 26 5.85 1.73 -2.39
C ASN A 26 4.46 2.08 -2.93
N LEU A 27 4.38 3.09 -3.79
CA LEU A 27 3.17 3.56 -4.43
C LEU A 27 2.93 2.87 -5.77
N ARG A 28 1.67 2.75 -6.17
CA ARG A 28 1.24 2.32 -7.52
C ARG A 28 1.59 3.38 -8.57
N THR A 29 1.47 4.65 -8.18
CA THR A 29 1.81 5.82 -9.01
C THR A 29 2.18 7.00 -8.12
N VAL A 30 2.95 7.93 -8.64
CA VAL A 30 3.37 9.15 -7.94
C VAL A 30 2.29 10.23 -8.02
N LEU A 31 1.61 10.36 -9.16
CA LEU A 31 0.59 11.39 -9.36
C LEU A 31 -0.78 10.94 -8.85
N ALA A 32 -1.43 11.80 -8.09
CA ALA A 32 -2.76 11.52 -7.53
C ALA A 32 -3.83 11.41 -8.63
N ALA A 33 -3.71 12.17 -9.72
CA ALA A 33 -4.63 12.09 -10.86
C ALA A 33 -4.56 10.71 -11.55
N ASP A 34 -3.35 10.16 -11.71
CA ASP A 34 -3.16 8.83 -12.27
C ASP A 34 -3.75 7.75 -11.36
N LEU A 35 -3.59 7.90 -10.04
CA LEU A 35 -4.23 6.99 -9.07
C LEU A 35 -5.75 6.97 -9.24
N TYR A 36 -6.38 8.14 -9.34
CA TYR A 36 -7.84 8.26 -9.52
C TYR A 36 -8.32 7.79 -10.91
N ALA A 37 -7.46 7.85 -11.92
CA ALA A 37 -7.74 7.28 -13.23
C ALA A 37 -7.69 5.75 -13.19
N MET A 38 -6.72 5.17 -12.47
CA MET A 38 -6.58 3.72 -12.28
C MET A 38 -7.64 3.14 -11.37
N MET A 39 -8.09 3.90 -10.36
CA MET A 39 -8.99 3.49 -9.27
C MET A 39 -10.22 4.41 -9.29
N SER A 40 -11.13 4.18 -10.24
CA SER A 40 -12.28 5.07 -10.45
C SER A 40 -13.18 5.24 -9.21
N GLU A 41 -13.21 4.25 -8.33
CA GLU A 41 -13.96 4.28 -7.07
C GLU A 41 -13.53 5.42 -6.14
N LEU A 42 -12.26 5.83 -6.18
CA LEU A 42 -11.76 6.94 -5.36
C LEU A 42 -12.50 8.26 -5.65
N LYS A 43 -13.04 8.43 -6.86
CA LYS A 43 -13.82 9.63 -7.21
C LYS A 43 -15.15 9.71 -6.47
N GLU A 44 -15.69 8.56 -6.08
CA GLU A 44 -16.95 8.44 -5.35
C GLU A 44 -16.73 8.41 -3.85
N ASP A 45 -15.65 7.71 -3.42
CA ASP A 45 -15.35 7.47 -2.01
C ASP A 45 -14.63 8.64 -1.32
N ILE A 46 -13.98 9.55 -2.09
CA ILE A 46 -13.22 10.69 -1.58
C ILE A 46 -13.74 11.99 -2.17
N GLN A 47 -14.18 12.89 -1.28
CA GLN A 47 -14.71 14.20 -1.68
C GLN A 47 -13.63 15.10 -2.29
N LEU A 48 -12.40 15.00 -1.74
CA LEU A 48 -11.28 15.83 -2.14
C LEU A 48 -10.67 15.31 -3.46
N GLN A 49 -10.86 16.05 -4.53
CA GLN A 49 -10.30 15.68 -5.83
C GLN A 49 -8.83 16.13 -5.98
N PRO A 50 -8.01 15.36 -6.73
CA PRO A 50 -6.64 15.75 -7.04
C PRO A 50 -6.57 17.06 -7.82
N ARG A 51 -5.52 17.84 -7.58
CA ARG A 51 -5.16 19.01 -8.40
C ARG A 51 -4.22 18.60 -9.51
N GLU A 52 -4.10 19.46 -10.55
CA GLU A 52 -3.14 19.23 -11.62
C GLU A 52 -1.69 19.14 -11.08
N GLY A 53 -0.98 18.10 -11.47
CA GLY A 53 0.40 17.83 -11.01
C GLY A 53 0.56 17.45 -9.55
N GLU A 54 -0.54 17.29 -8.80
CA GLU A 54 -0.47 16.93 -7.38
C GLU A 54 -0.01 15.48 -7.18
N THR A 55 0.98 15.30 -6.30
CA THR A 55 1.44 13.96 -5.93
C THR A 55 0.53 13.33 -4.87
N VAL A 56 0.60 12.00 -4.75
CA VAL A 56 -0.09 11.24 -3.70
C VAL A 56 0.30 11.75 -2.29
N SER A 57 1.58 12.11 -2.08
CA SER A 57 2.07 12.66 -0.82
C SER A 57 1.40 13.99 -0.47
N PHE A 58 1.28 14.90 -1.44
CA PHE A 58 0.61 16.18 -1.22
C PHE A 58 -0.91 16.03 -1.00
N LEU A 59 -1.56 15.15 -1.76
CA LEU A 59 -2.98 14.86 -1.55
C LEU A 59 -3.21 14.26 -0.16
N LEU A 60 -2.33 13.35 0.31
CA LEU A 60 -2.38 12.79 1.66
C LEU A 60 -2.29 13.86 2.75
N ALA A 61 -1.38 14.82 2.60
CA ALA A 61 -1.25 15.96 3.51
C ALA A 61 -2.52 16.83 3.54
N ARG A 62 -3.15 17.06 2.39
CA ARG A 62 -4.42 17.80 2.29
C ARG A 62 -5.58 17.05 2.94
N LEU A 63 -5.69 15.75 2.72
CA LEU A 63 -6.72 14.89 3.34
C LEU A 63 -6.58 14.88 4.86
N ARG A 64 -5.35 14.78 5.37
CA ARG A 64 -5.08 14.85 6.81
C ARG A 64 -5.65 16.10 7.47
N SER A 65 -5.67 17.22 6.75
CA SER A 65 -6.12 18.53 7.23
C SER A 65 -7.55 18.87 6.78
N SER A 66 -8.25 17.93 6.16
CA SER A 66 -9.62 18.12 5.67
C SER A 66 -10.66 17.96 6.78
N THR A 67 -11.92 18.18 6.44
CA THR A 67 -13.07 17.92 7.32
C THR A 67 -13.39 16.43 7.46
N THR A 68 -12.86 15.60 6.54
CA THR A 68 -13.07 14.15 6.48
C THR A 68 -11.71 13.43 6.41
N PRO A 69 -10.88 13.53 7.47
CA PRO A 69 -9.52 12.99 7.44
C PRO A 69 -9.46 11.46 7.33
N GLU A 70 -10.56 10.75 7.59
CA GLU A 70 -10.70 9.30 7.36
C GLU A 70 -10.55 8.93 5.89
N GLU A 71 -10.87 9.82 4.96
CA GLU A 71 -10.66 9.61 3.53
C GLU A 71 -9.17 9.40 3.18
N ALA A 72 -8.25 9.89 4.04
CA ALA A 72 -6.83 9.59 3.91
C ALA A 72 -6.53 8.08 4.04
N VAL A 73 -7.24 7.36 4.91
CA VAL A 73 -7.12 5.90 5.05
C VAL A 73 -7.53 5.21 3.77
N THR A 74 -8.66 5.61 3.20
CA THR A 74 -9.15 5.09 1.92
C THR A 74 -8.11 5.34 0.82
N MET A 75 -7.66 6.58 0.65
CA MET A 75 -6.66 6.93 -0.37
C MET A 75 -5.38 6.10 -0.23
N VAL A 76 -4.86 5.94 0.98
CA VAL A 76 -3.63 5.17 1.25
C VAL A 76 -3.80 3.69 0.90
N ALA A 77 -4.94 3.07 1.26
CA ALA A 77 -5.20 1.67 0.94
C ALA A 77 -5.15 1.39 -0.57
N TYR A 78 -5.58 2.35 -1.39
CA TYR A 78 -5.55 2.26 -2.85
C TYR A 78 -4.22 2.71 -3.47
N ALA A 79 -3.51 3.64 -2.83
CA ALA A 79 -2.27 4.20 -3.37
C ALA A 79 -1.08 3.25 -3.26
N PHE A 80 -1.02 2.46 -2.21
CA PHE A 80 0.09 1.53 -2.00
C PHE A 80 0.02 0.29 -2.90
N GLN A 81 1.20 -0.25 -3.24
CA GLN A 81 1.30 -1.59 -3.78
C GLN A 81 0.67 -2.60 -2.79
N PRO A 82 0.06 -3.71 -3.27
CA PRO A 82 -0.74 -4.61 -2.43
C PRO A 82 -0.04 -5.06 -1.14
N ARG A 83 1.22 -5.49 -1.23
CA ARG A 83 2.00 -5.93 -0.06
C ARG A 83 2.26 -4.78 0.92
N ILE A 84 2.53 -3.60 0.41
CA ILE A 84 2.79 -2.41 1.25
C ILE A 84 1.51 -1.95 1.94
N ALA A 85 0.37 -2.00 1.24
CA ALA A 85 -0.94 -1.71 1.83
C ALA A 85 -1.27 -2.67 3.00
N VAL A 86 -1.01 -3.97 2.82
CA VAL A 86 -1.17 -4.98 3.88
C VAL A 86 -0.21 -4.69 5.05
N TRP A 87 1.06 -4.40 4.78
CA TRP A 87 2.04 -4.06 5.80
C TRP A 87 1.64 -2.80 6.59
N TRP A 88 1.25 -1.73 5.90
CA TRP A 88 0.77 -0.51 6.55
C TRP A 88 -0.44 -0.77 7.46
N ALA A 89 -1.42 -1.54 6.99
CA ALA A 89 -2.59 -1.88 7.80
C ALA A 89 -2.23 -2.74 9.01
N HIS A 90 -1.29 -3.68 8.87
CA HIS A 90 -0.74 -4.46 9.97
C HIS A 90 -0.15 -3.56 11.06
N GLU A 91 0.68 -2.58 10.67
CA GLU A 91 1.28 -1.62 11.61
C GLU A 91 0.20 -0.76 12.29
N CYS A 92 -0.79 -0.27 11.53
CA CYS A 92 -1.93 0.45 12.11
C CYS A 92 -2.66 -0.38 13.18
N MET A 93 -2.99 -1.63 12.88
CA MET A 93 -3.70 -2.52 13.81
C MET A 93 -2.85 -2.89 15.02
N THR A 94 -1.55 -3.04 14.85
CA THR A 94 -0.61 -3.32 15.93
C THR A 94 -0.58 -2.18 16.97
N THR A 95 -0.76 -0.93 16.55
CA THR A 95 -0.87 0.20 17.49
C THR A 95 -2.14 0.20 18.35
N MET A 96 -3.13 -0.63 17.97
CA MET A 96 -4.43 -0.76 18.65
C MET A 96 -4.69 -2.19 19.14
N ARG A 97 -3.62 -2.95 19.40
CA ARG A 97 -3.67 -4.38 19.71
C ARG A 97 -4.62 -4.72 20.87
N GLU A 98 -4.73 -3.85 21.87
CA GLU A 98 -5.61 -4.02 23.04
C GLU A 98 -7.12 -4.03 22.70
N HIS A 99 -7.50 -3.52 21.52
CA HIS A 99 -8.90 -3.49 21.06
C HIS A 99 -9.25 -4.65 20.13
N LEU A 100 -8.31 -5.56 19.88
CA LEU A 100 -8.45 -6.63 18.92
C LEU A 100 -8.83 -7.96 19.60
N THR A 101 -9.46 -8.84 18.82
CA THR A 101 -9.88 -10.17 19.28
C THR A 101 -8.71 -11.18 19.22
N PRO A 102 -8.81 -12.33 19.89
CA PRO A 102 -7.78 -13.38 19.79
C PRO A 102 -7.52 -13.84 18.34
N VAL A 103 -8.56 -13.91 17.49
CA VAL A 103 -8.39 -14.28 16.09
C VAL A 103 -7.66 -13.18 15.29
N ASP A 104 -7.89 -11.90 15.61
CA ASP A 104 -7.15 -10.81 15.03
C ASP A 104 -5.66 -10.91 15.39
N HIS A 105 -5.34 -11.19 16.66
CA HIS A 105 -3.95 -11.36 17.11
C HIS A 105 -3.24 -12.49 16.34
N GLN A 106 -3.88 -13.65 16.22
CA GLN A 106 -3.35 -14.77 15.46
C GLN A 106 -3.07 -14.39 14.00
N LEU A 107 -4.02 -13.72 13.36
CA LEU A 107 -3.87 -13.29 11.97
C LEU A 107 -2.76 -12.25 11.82
N LEU A 108 -2.67 -11.27 12.73
CA LEU A 108 -1.61 -10.26 12.67
C LEU A 108 -0.21 -10.88 12.79
N GLU A 109 -0.01 -11.87 13.66
CA GLU A 109 1.27 -12.59 13.79
C GLU A 109 1.65 -13.29 12.46
N LEU A 110 0.70 -13.97 11.84
CA LEU A 110 0.93 -14.64 10.56
C LEU A 110 1.17 -13.65 9.40
N ILE A 111 0.41 -12.55 9.37
CA ILE A 111 0.54 -11.49 8.36
C ILE A 111 1.88 -10.78 8.49
N GLY A 112 2.30 -10.45 9.73
CA GLY A 112 3.61 -9.86 9.99
C GLY A 112 4.75 -10.74 9.49
N ALA A 113 4.72 -12.04 9.81
CA ALA A 113 5.70 -13.00 9.31
C ALA A 113 5.69 -13.09 7.77
N TRP A 114 4.51 -13.15 7.16
CA TRP A 114 4.38 -13.16 5.69
C TRP A 114 4.90 -11.87 5.04
N ALA A 115 4.68 -10.72 5.64
CA ALA A 115 5.16 -9.46 5.08
C ALA A 115 6.70 -9.38 5.04
N HIS A 116 7.39 -10.04 5.97
CA HIS A 116 8.86 -10.16 5.97
C HIS A 116 9.35 -11.20 4.98
N ASP A 117 8.72 -12.37 4.96
CA ASP A 117 9.09 -13.49 4.09
C ASP A 117 7.86 -13.99 3.30
N PRO A 118 7.52 -13.34 2.17
CA PRO A 118 6.33 -13.66 1.40
C PRO A 118 6.44 -15.03 0.73
N SER A 119 5.53 -15.92 1.10
CA SER A 119 5.35 -17.19 0.41
C SER A 119 3.88 -17.45 0.09
N ASP A 120 3.62 -18.15 -1.02
CA ASP A 120 2.26 -18.52 -1.41
C ASP A 120 1.61 -19.47 -0.39
N ALA A 121 2.38 -20.34 0.23
CA ALA A 121 1.88 -21.25 1.25
C ALA A 121 1.34 -20.48 2.48
N ASN A 122 2.14 -19.54 3.00
CA ASN A 122 1.73 -18.71 4.14
C ASN A 122 0.55 -17.82 3.76
N ARG A 123 0.55 -17.24 2.57
CA ARG A 123 -0.56 -16.42 2.06
C ARG A 123 -1.88 -17.19 2.03
N ARG A 124 -1.87 -18.41 1.49
CA ARG A 124 -3.06 -19.28 1.45
C ARG A 124 -3.53 -19.66 2.85
N LYS A 125 -2.61 -20.03 3.75
CA LYS A 125 -2.94 -20.34 5.14
C LYS A 125 -3.65 -19.18 5.84
N ILE A 126 -3.15 -17.96 5.67
CA ILE A 126 -3.76 -16.74 6.23
C ILE A 126 -5.18 -16.56 5.67
N TYR A 127 -5.33 -16.72 4.35
CA TYR A 127 -6.61 -16.62 3.67
C TYR A 127 -7.63 -17.61 4.18
N ASP A 128 -7.24 -18.89 4.33
CA ASP A 128 -8.11 -19.96 4.82
C ASP A 128 -8.61 -19.70 6.24
N ILE A 129 -7.74 -19.24 7.14
CA ILE A 129 -8.11 -18.84 8.51
C ILE A 129 -9.12 -17.69 8.46
N ALA A 130 -8.86 -16.67 7.63
CA ALA A 130 -9.73 -15.51 7.51
C ALA A 130 -11.10 -15.85 6.90
N LEU A 131 -11.15 -16.78 5.93
CA LEU A 131 -12.41 -17.26 5.35
C LEU A 131 -13.28 -18.01 6.35
N GLN A 132 -12.66 -18.83 7.21
CA GLN A 132 -13.36 -19.66 8.21
C GLN A 132 -13.78 -18.86 9.45
N ALA A 133 -13.32 -17.62 9.61
CA ALA A 133 -13.67 -16.80 10.75
C ALA A 133 -15.18 -16.48 10.78
N PRO A 134 -15.84 -16.61 11.94
CA PRO A 134 -17.30 -16.45 12.06
C PRO A 134 -17.77 -15.00 11.87
N SER A 135 -16.87 -14.03 11.99
CA SER A 135 -17.17 -12.61 11.85
C SER A 135 -16.03 -11.86 11.16
N LYS A 136 -16.37 -10.78 10.48
CA LYS A 136 -15.40 -9.93 9.76
C LYS A 136 -14.84 -8.87 10.72
N THR A 137 -13.83 -9.28 11.48
CA THR A 137 -13.04 -8.40 12.37
C THR A 137 -11.91 -7.71 11.61
N PRO A 138 -11.23 -6.69 12.20
CA PRO A 138 -10.12 -6.00 11.52
C PRO A 138 -9.04 -6.93 10.98
N GLY A 139 -8.55 -7.86 11.79
CA GLY A 139 -7.53 -8.84 11.37
C GLY A 139 -8.05 -9.81 10.32
N VAL A 140 -9.35 -10.17 10.37
CA VAL A 140 -9.98 -11.02 9.35
C VAL A 140 -10.05 -10.30 8.00
N TRP A 141 -10.43 -9.02 7.97
CA TRP A 141 -10.36 -8.22 6.75
C TRP A 141 -8.93 -8.17 6.19
N LEU A 142 -7.93 -7.97 7.05
CA LEU A 142 -6.54 -7.93 6.63
C LEU A 142 -6.04 -9.30 6.14
N GLY A 143 -6.48 -10.40 6.76
CA GLY A 143 -6.21 -11.76 6.30
C GLY A 143 -6.77 -12.05 4.91
N LEU A 144 -7.99 -11.58 4.63
CA LEU A 144 -8.59 -11.64 3.30
C LEU A 144 -7.79 -10.82 2.29
N ALA A 145 -7.42 -9.58 2.65
CA ALA A 145 -6.58 -8.72 1.82
C ALA A 145 -5.24 -9.40 1.49
N THR A 146 -4.59 -10.01 2.49
CA THR A 146 -3.34 -10.75 2.31
C THR A 146 -3.53 -11.90 1.32
N GLY A 147 -4.62 -12.66 1.48
CA GLY A 147 -4.93 -13.82 0.63
C GLY A 147 -5.02 -13.48 -0.86
N VAL A 148 -5.61 -12.34 -1.20
CA VAL A 148 -5.79 -11.90 -2.58
C VAL A 148 -4.66 -10.97 -3.10
N SER A 149 -3.73 -10.55 -2.25
CA SER A 149 -2.66 -9.62 -2.63
C SER A 149 -1.55 -10.20 -3.49
N GLY A 150 -1.54 -11.49 -3.75
CA GLY A 150 -0.41 -12.24 -4.33
C GLY A 150 -0.49 -12.56 -5.82
N GLY A 151 -1.33 -11.92 -6.60
CA GLY A 151 -1.50 -12.44 -7.94
C GLY A 151 -2.00 -11.48 -9.00
N GLY A 152 -1.27 -10.48 -9.38
CA GLY A 152 -1.55 -9.77 -10.62
C GLY A 152 -0.38 -9.97 -11.60
N ARG A 153 -0.60 -10.57 -12.77
CA ARG A 153 0.30 -10.39 -13.92
C ARG A 153 0.17 -8.93 -14.34
N ARG A 154 1.24 -8.35 -14.87
CA ARG A 154 1.23 -6.93 -15.33
C ARG A 154 0.09 -6.60 -16.32
N ASP A 155 -0.45 -7.62 -16.99
CA ASP A 155 -1.47 -7.50 -18.04
C ASP A 155 -2.89 -7.82 -17.55
N GLU A 156 -3.06 -8.13 -16.25
CA GLU A 156 -4.39 -8.38 -15.66
C GLU A 156 -5.00 -7.09 -15.13
N PRO A 157 -6.35 -6.97 -15.17
CA PRO A 157 -7.03 -5.84 -14.53
C PRO A 157 -6.63 -5.72 -13.05
N ILE A 158 -6.51 -4.49 -12.56
CA ILE A 158 -6.15 -4.24 -11.17
C ILE A 158 -7.22 -4.86 -10.28
N ASP A 159 -6.81 -5.79 -9.42
CA ASP A 159 -7.69 -6.38 -8.42
C ASP A 159 -7.94 -5.38 -7.28
N LEU A 160 -9.17 -4.88 -7.21
CA LEU A 160 -9.63 -3.96 -6.18
C LEU A 160 -9.99 -4.65 -4.86
N SER A 161 -9.97 -5.97 -4.78
CA SER A 161 -10.32 -6.70 -3.56
C SER A 161 -9.31 -6.45 -2.43
N THR A 162 -8.01 -6.37 -2.74
CA THR A 162 -6.98 -6.03 -1.75
C THR A 162 -7.20 -4.65 -1.13
N PRO A 163 -7.25 -3.52 -1.87
CA PRO A 163 -7.42 -2.21 -1.26
C PRO A 163 -8.75 -2.06 -0.52
N ARG A 164 -9.85 -2.63 -1.03
CA ARG A 164 -11.15 -2.62 -0.33
C ARG A 164 -11.08 -3.33 1.02
N ALA A 165 -10.46 -4.51 1.07
CA ALA A 165 -10.34 -5.27 2.31
C ALA A 165 -9.37 -4.60 3.31
N VAL A 166 -8.26 -4.02 2.82
CA VAL A 166 -7.35 -3.20 3.65
C VAL A 166 -8.10 -2.01 4.25
N ASN A 167 -8.83 -1.24 3.43
CA ASN A 167 -9.61 -0.09 3.89
C ASN A 167 -10.64 -0.49 4.94
N ALA A 168 -11.43 -1.53 4.67
CA ALA A 168 -12.43 -2.06 5.62
C ALA A 168 -11.78 -2.48 6.94
N GLY A 169 -10.64 -3.16 6.89
CA GLY A 169 -9.90 -3.60 8.06
C GLY A 169 -9.42 -2.43 8.92
N VAL A 170 -8.76 -1.44 8.31
CA VAL A 170 -8.20 -0.28 9.02
C VAL A 170 -9.31 0.59 9.61
N LEU A 171 -10.37 0.89 8.84
CA LEU A 171 -11.51 1.68 9.35
C LEU A 171 -12.27 0.95 10.47
N SER A 172 -12.45 -0.36 10.37
CA SER A 172 -13.09 -1.14 11.44
C SER A 172 -12.22 -1.21 12.70
N CYS A 173 -10.89 -1.25 12.56
CA CYS A 173 -9.96 -1.14 13.67
C CYS A 173 -10.06 0.23 14.35
N LEU A 174 -10.03 1.30 13.56
CA LEU A 174 -10.16 2.67 14.06
C LEU A 174 -11.44 2.88 14.86
N ALA A 175 -12.55 2.28 14.42
CA ALA A 175 -13.85 2.37 15.09
C ALA A 175 -13.85 1.71 16.48
N ARG A 176 -12.96 0.76 16.76
CA ARG A 176 -12.87 0.06 18.06
C ARG A 176 -12.21 0.88 19.16
N GLY A 177 -11.40 1.88 18.82
CA GLY A 177 -10.70 2.71 19.79
C GLY A 177 -11.58 3.73 20.54
N GLY A 178 -12.87 3.80 20.20
CA GLY A 178 -13.79 4.79 20.78
C GLY A 178 -13.51 6.23 20.30
N LEU A 179 -14.49 7.11 20.51
CA LEU A 179 -14.44 8.49 20.00
C LEU A 179 -13.26 9.32 20.51
N PRO A 180 -12.86 9.26 21.81
CA PRO A 180 -11.77 10.11 22.32
C PRO A 180 -10.41 9.79 21.69
N GLN A 181 -10.17 8.54 21.33
CA GLN A 181 -8.89 8.09 20.77
C GLN A 181 -8.88 8.07 19.24
N ARG A 182 -10.04 8.22 18.59
CA ARG A 182 -10.18 8.09 17.14
C ARG A 182 -9.28 9.04 16.36
N SER A 183 -9.28 10.32 16.70
CA SER A 183 -8.45 11.33 16.03
C SER A 183 -6.96 11.10 16.23
N ILE A 184 -6.56 10.64 17.42
CA ILE A 184 -5.15 10.34 17.74
C ILE A 184 -4.69 9.14 16.92
N ASN A 185 -5.49 8.07 16.91
CA ASN A 185 -5.16 6.85 16.15
C ASN A 185 -5.16 7.12 14.65
N LEU A 186 -6.14 7.88 14.14
CA LEU A 186 -6.17 8.30 12.74
C LEU A 186 -4.91 9.08 12.35
N ALA A 187 -4.50 10.04 13.17
CA ALA A 187 -3.27 10.80 12.93
C ALA A 187 -2.02 9.90 12.90
N ARG A 188 -1.95 8.89 13.78
CA ARG A 188 -0.88 7.88 13.76
C ARG A 188 -0.89 7.06 12.47
N PHE A 189 -2.05 6.59 12.04
CA PHE A 189 -2.19 5.80 10.80
C PHE A 189 -1.74 6.59 9.57
N ILE A 190 -2.11 7.87 9.50
CA ILE A 190 -1.68 8.76 8.42
C ILE A 190 -0.17 9.02 8.50
N THR A 191 0.39 9.22 9.71
CA THR A 191 1.83 9.39 9.88
C THR A 191 2.61 8.15 9.44
N LEU A 192 2.14 6.93 9.79
CA LEU A 192 2.73 5.68 9.27
C LEU A 192 2.69 5.61 7.74
N ALA A 193 1.60 6.05 7.12
CA ALA A 193 1.52 6.10 5.67
C ALA A 193 2.53 7.10 5.09
N GLN A 194 2.66 8.28 5.67
CA GLN A 194 3.61 9.31 5.21
C GLN A 194 5.06 8.81 5.24
N THR A 195 5.46 8.03 6.26
CA THR A 195 6.81 7.43 6.30
C THR A 195 7.05 6.40 5.19
N LEU A 196 6.00 5.74 4.70
CA LEU A 196 6.08 4.74 3.64
C LEU A 196 5.97 5.35 2.23
N VAL A 197 5.32 6.49 2.10
CA VAL A 197 5.22 7.20 0.81
C VAL A 197 6.59 7.69 0.35
N GLY A 198 7.48 8.01 1.29
CA GLY A 198 8.76 8.65 1.00
C GLY A 198 8.59 10.13 0.63
N ASP A 199 9.61 10.90 0.85
CA ASP A 199 9.69 12.29 0.38
C ASP A 199 10.00 12.34 -1.11
#